data_d6258cbaeb550eaa2a33ab4e73879783
#
_entry.id   d6258cbaeb550eaa2a33ab4e73879783
#
_cell.length_a   1.000
_cell.length_b   1.000
_cell.length_c   1.000
_cell.angle_alpha   90.00
_cell.angle_beta   90.00
_cell.angle_gamma   90.00
#
_symmetry.space_group_name_H-M   'P 1'
#
loop_
_entity.id
_entity.type
_entity.pdbx_description
1 polymer ?
#
loop_
_entity_poly.entity_id
_entity_poly.type
_entity_poly.pdbx_seq_one_letter_code
_entity_poly.pdbx_strand_id
1 'polypeptide(L)'
;ITGGAGFIGSNLIKYLLKKTKFKILSLDNYSTGLKSNHIRSNRVKYIKGENQNITLLLKNYKNYIDTIFHFGEFSRIYQSFLEYDKCIRSNLKGSFEVVTFATKNKIKLIYSATSSMLGNNGKDENLSPYSWSKSKNIELIKNFNKWFGLRYEIVFFYNVYGPGQIKNSKMSAVIGIFEKLYSENKTLT
;
A
#
# COMPACT_ATOMS: atom_id res chain seq x y z
N ILE A 1 -0.01 -3.68 -8.96
CA ILE A 1 0.45 -3.02 -7.73
C ILE A 1 -0.46 -1.84 -7.46
N THR A 2 -1.15 -1.79 -6.31
CA THR A 2 -1.81 -0.57 -5.83
C THR A 2 -0.82 0.25 -5.02
N GLY A 3 -0.90 1.58 -5.07
CA GLY A 3 0.10 2.46 -4.45
C GLY A 3 1.46 2.46 -5.17
N GLY A 4 1.47 2.17 -6.48
CA GLY A 4 2.71 2.02 -7.24
C GLY A 4 3.45 3.32 -7.54
N ALA A 5 2.84 4.49 -7.33
CA ALA A 5 3.51 5.79 -7.39
C ALA A 5 4.06 6.24 -6.01
N GLY A 6 3.78 5.48 -4.94
CA GLY A 6 4.32 5.68 -3.61
C GLY A 6 5.76 5.15 -3.47
N PHE A 7 6.36 5.38 -2.28
CA PHE A 7 7.73 4.97 -1.97
C PHE A 7 7.94 3.45 -2.14
N ILE A 8 7.18 2.63 -1.42
CA ILE A 8 7.37 1.17 -1.44
C ILE A 8 6.99 0.60 -2.81
N GLY A 9 5.84 1.02 -3.37
CA GLY A 9 5.35 0.52 -4.64
C GLY A 9 6.28 0.80 -5.82
N SER A 10 6.86 2.00 -5.90
CA SER A 10 7.81 2.35 -6.97
C SER A 10 9.12 1.58 -6.88
N ASN A 11 9.63 1.34 -5.66
CA ASN A 11 10.80 0.49 -5.45
C ASN A 11 10.53 -0.98 -5.84
N LEU A 12 9.34 -1.49 -5.53
CA LEU A 12 8.93 -2.82 -5.98
C LEU A 12 8.85 -2.90 -7.51
N ILE A 13 8.25 -1.88 -8.17
CA ILE A 13 8.22 -1.80 -9.64
C ILE A 13 9.64 -1.85 -10.22
N LYS A 14 10.55 -1.03 -9.68
CA LYS A 14 11.96 -1.02 -10.10
C LYS A 14 12.63 -2.38 -9.95
N TYR A 15 12.40 -3.04 -8.82
CA TYR A 15 12.96 -4.36 -8.56
C TYR A 15 12.41 -5.43 -9.53
N LEU A 16 11.10 -5.47 -9.73
CA LEU A 16 10.45 -6.43 -10.63
C LEU A 16 10.88 -6.23 -12.08
N LEU A 17 11.02 -4.99 -12.54
CA LEU A 17 11.53 -4.71 -13.88
C LEU A 17 12.96 -5.22 -14.08
N LYS A 18 13.80 -5.16 -13.04
CA LYS A 18 15.19 -5.65 -13.07
C LYS A 18 15.28 -7.18 -12.99
N LYS A 19 14.42 -7.81 -12.18
CA LYS A 19 14.55 -9.23 -11.82
C LYS A 19 13.61 -10.16 -12.58
N THR A 20 12.62 -9.64 -13.26
CA THR A 20 11.59 -10.43 -13.95
C THR A 20 11.28 -9.89 -15.34
N LYS A 21 10.51 -10.64 -16.12
CA LYS A 21 9.94 -10.21 -17.40
C LYS A 21 8.46 -9.78 -17.30
N PHE A 22 7.92 -9.63 -16.10
CA PHE A 22 6.52 -9.30 -15.88
C PHE A 22 6.14 -7.96 -16.50
N LYS A 23 4.90 -7.87 -16.97
CA LYS A 23 4.19 -6.61 -17.22
C LYS A 23 3.54 -6.16 -15.92
N ILE A 24 3.53 -4.87 -15.65
CA ILE A 24 3.10 -4.31 -14.38
C ILE A 24 1.98 -3.29 -14.63
N LEU A 25 0.88 -3.45 -13.90
CA LEU A 25 -0.15 -2.41 -13.77
C LEU A 25 0.05 -1.72 -12.42
N SER A 26 0.14 -0.41 -12.42
CA SER A 26 0.26 0.43 -11.23
C SER A 26 -1.00 1.26 -11.08
N LEU A 27 -1.81 0.99 -10.06
CA LEU A 27 -2.99 1.76 -9.70
C LEU A 27 -2.65 2.67 -8.52
N ASP A 28 -2.85 3.98 -8.68
CA ASP A 28 -2.56 4.96 -7.63
C ASP A 28 -3.49 6.16 -7.74
N ASN A 29 -3.97 6.70 -6.63
CA ASN A 29 -4.80 7.91 -6.61
C ASN A 29 -3.98 9.19 -6.50
N TYR A 30 -2.67 9.06 -6.27
CA TYR A 30 -1.71 10.15 -6.05
C TYR A 30 -1.98 11.02 -4.82
N SER A 31 -2.64 10.49 -3.81
CA SER A 31 -2.81 11.19 -2.54
C SER A 31 -1.47 11.47 -1.82
N THR A 32 -0.53 10.54 -1.94
CA THR A 32 0.86 10.67 -1.45
C THR A 32 1.88 10.21 -2.47
N GLY A 33 1.46 9.46 -3.47
CA GLY A 33 2.28 9.02 -4.60
C GLY A 33 2.62 10.18 -5.53
N LEU A 34 3.79 10.14 -6.16
CA LEU A 34 4.29 11.19 -7.04
C LEU A 34 4.52 10.66 -8.45
N LYS A 35 4.18 11.45 -9.48
CA LYS A 35 4.50 11.12 -10.87
C LYS A 35 6.01 11.03 -11.12
N SER A 36 6.83 11.74 -10.34
CA SER A 36 8.29 11.64 -10.38
C SER A 36 8.83 10.25 -10.01
N ASN A 37 8.03 9.44 -9.31
CA ASN A 37 8.37 8.05 -9.00
C ASN A 37 8.08 7.08 -10.15
N HIS A 38 7.50 7.56 -11.27
CA HIS A 38 7.25 6.70 -12.42
C HIS A 38 8.54 6.23 -13.07
N ILE A 39 8.58 4.97 -13.41
CA ILE A 39 9.67 4.37 -14.17
C ILE A 39 9.22 4.23 -15.62
N ARG A 40 9.95 4.85 -16.53
CA ARG A 40 9.68 4.75 -17.96
C ARG A 40 10.04 3.36 -18.46
N SER A 41 9.04 2.58 -18.82
CA SER A 41 9.19 1.23 -19.39
C SER A 41 7.94 0.84 -20.13
N ASN A 42 8.07 0.17 -21.27
CA ASN A 42 6.94 -0.42 -22.01
C ASN A 42 6.25 -1.56 -21.26
N ARG A 43 6.86 -2.05 -20.19
CA ARG A 43 6.32 -3.08 -19.30
C ARG A 43 5.50 -2.53 -18.13
N VAL A 44 5.43 -1.21 -17.94
CA VAL A 44 4.65 -0.59 -16.84
C VAL A 44 3.55 0.29 -17.40
N LYS A 45 2.33 0.05 -16.96
CA LYS A 45 1.18 0.93 -17.23
C LYS A 45 0.69 1.55 -15.92
N TYR A 46 0.69 2.88 -15.85
CA TYR A 46 0.17 3.62 -14.71
C TYR A 46 -1.27 4.01 -14.96
N ILE A 47 -2.14 3.71 -13.99
CA ILE A 47 -3.57 3.98 -14.00
C ILE A 47 -3.86 4.87 -12.79
N LYS A 48 -4.41 6.07 -13.04
CA LYS A 48 -4.87 6.95 -11.97
C LYS A 48 -6.26 6.54 -11.53
N GLY A 49 -6.45 6.29 -10.23
CA GLY A 49 -7.75 5.98 -9.68
C GLY A 49 -7.70 5.45 -8.25
N GLU A 50 -8.87 5.36 -7.65
CA GLU A 50 -9.09 4.86 -6.30
C GLU A 50 -9.22 3.34 -6.30
N ASN A 51 -8.76 2.70 -5.21
CA ASN A 51 -8.92 1.25 -5.02
C ASN A 51 -10.39 0.81 -4.99
N GLN A 52 -11.30 1.69 -4.54
CA GLN A 52 -12.75 1.45 -4.55
C GLN A 52 -13.29 1.18 -5.96
N ASN A 53 -12.61 1.67 -6.98
CA ASN A 53 -13.01 1.53 -8.38
C ASN A 53 -12.19 0.46 -9.14
N ILE A 54 -11.44 -0.40 -8.43
CA ILE A 54 -10.50 -1.36 -9.03
C ILE A 54 -11.18 -2.27 -10.06
N THR A 55 -12.39 -2.72 -9.78
CA THR A 55 -13.16 -3.59 -10.69
C THR A 55 -13.44 -2.92 -12.03
N LEU A 56 -13.81 -1.64 -12.02
CA LEU A 56 -14.04 -0.85 -13.23
C LEU A 56 -12.72 -0.56 -13.96
N LEU A 57 -11.71 -0.09 -13.22
CA LEU A 57 -10.42 0.34 -13.76
C LEU A 57 -9.62 -0.80 -14.37
N LEU A 58 -9.75 -2.00 -13.81
CA LEU A 58 -8.99 -3.18 -14.25
C LEU A 58 -9.85 -4.22 -14.99
N LYS A 59 -11.09 -3.90 -15.37
CA LYS A 59 -12.01 -4.84 -16.04
C LYS A 59 -11.39 -5.54 -17.26
N ASN A 60 -10.64 -4.79 -18.08
CA ASN A 60 -10.00 -5.30 -19.30
C ASN A 60 -8.69 -6.06 -19.05
N TYR A 61 -8.20 -6.06 -17.81
CA TYR A 61 -6.93 -6.67 -17.43
C TYR A 61 -7.08 -7.88 -16.52
N LYS A 62 -8.27 -8.12 -15.96
CA LYS A 62 -8.51 -9.12 -14.90
C LYS A 62 -7.99 -10.53 -15.24
N ASN A 63 -8.09 -10.94 -16.51
CA ASN A 63 -7.66 -12.26 -16.97
C ASN A 63 -6.13 -12.39 -17.16
N TYR A 64 -5.40 -11.26 -17.07
CA TYR A 64 -3.94 -11.20 -17.24
C TYR A 64 -3.22 -10.88 -15.93
N ILE A 65 -3.96 -10.67 -14.84
CA ILE A 65 -3.38 -10.38 -13.53
C ILE A 65 -3.22 -11.69 -12.77
N ASP A 66 -2.00 -12.05 -12.43
CA ASP A 66 -1.68 -13.20 -11.60
C ASP A 66 -1.65 -12.84 -10.11
N THR A 67 -1.03 -11.71 -9.76
CA THR A 67 -0.79 -11.30 -8.38
C THR A 67 -1.06 -9.82 -8.20
N ILE A 68 -1.72 -9.46 -7.10
CA ILE A 68 -1.89 -8.08 -6.64
C ILE A 68 -1.03 -7.84 -5.40
N PHE A 69 -0.13 -6.84 -5.48
CA PHE A 69 0.54 -6.25 -4.32
C PHE A 69 -0.27 -5.03 -3.88
N HIS A 70 -0.92 -5.15 -2.74
CA HIS A 70 -1.81 -4.10 -2.23
C HIS A 70 -1.09 -3.22 -1.20
N PHE A 71 -0.55 -2.09 -1.68
CA PHE A 71 0.22 -1.10 -0.90
C PHE A 71 -0.45 0.29 -0.91
N GLY A 72 -1.50 0.47 -1.71
CA GLY A 72 -2.21 1.74 -1.86
C GLY A 72 -3.22 1.98 -0.74
N GLU A 73 -2.74 2.24 0.46
CA GLU A 73 -3.57 2.50 1.64
C GLU A 73 -3.03 3.72 2.41
N PHE A 74 -3.88 4.29 3.25
CA PHE A 74 -3.45 5.32 4.21
C PHE A 74 -2.47 4.70 5.21
N SER A 75 -1.33 5.36 5.50
CA SER A 75 -0.18 4.70 6.12
C SER A 75 0.48 5.48 7.27
N ARG A 76 -0.27 6.30 8.02
CA ARG A 76 0.27 7.06 9.17
C ARG A 76 -0.67 7.05 10.37
N ILE A 77 -0.11 6.74 11.54
CA ILE A 77 -0.87 6.66 12.80
C ILE A 77 -1.43 8.02 13.18
N TYR A 78 -0.57 9.01 13.39
CA TYR A 78 -0.99 10.34 13.85
C TYR A 78 -2.00 10.98 12.90
N GLN A 79 -1.73 11.00 11.62
CA GLN A 79 -2.61 11.58 10.61
C GLN A 79 -3.95 10.83 10.50
N SER A 80 -4.02 9.56 10.90
CA SER A 80 -5.28 8.82 10.89
C SER A 80 -6.31 9.31 11.91
N PHE A 81 -5.88 10.00 12.96
CA PHE A 81 -6.79 10.68 13.88
C PHE A 81 -7.34 11.99 13.29
N LEU A 82 -6.52 12.70 12.53
CA LEU A 82 -6.90 13.97 11.92
C LEU A 82 -7.72 13.79 10.64
N GLU A 83 -7.49 12.71 9.92
CA GLU A 83 -8.11 12.39 8.62
C GLU A 83 -8.74 11.00 8.65
N TYR A 84 -9.47 10.68 9.73
CA TYR A 84 -10.01 9.35 9.96
C TYR A 84 -10.94 8.89 8.82
N ASP A 85 -11.74 9.78 8.26
CA ASP A 85 -12.62 9.50 7.12
C ASP A 85 -11.85 9.01 5.89
N LYS A 86 -10.74 9.67 5.57
CA LYS A 86 -9.84 9.25 4.48
C LYS A 86 -9.17 7.92 4.79
N CYS A 87 -8.72 7.75 6.04
CA CYS A 87 -8.11 6.51 6.49
C CYS A 87 -9.10 5.33 6.34
N ILE A 88 -10.30 5.46 6.87
CA ILE A 88 -11.33 4.42 6.82
C ILE A 88 -11.76 4.15 5.37
N ARG A 89 -11.99 5.18 4.58
CA ARG A 89 -12.35 5.03 3.16
C ARG A 89 -11.28 4.31 2.36
N SER A 90 -10.02 4.71 2.54
CA SER A 90 -8.89 4.09 1.84
C SER A 90 -8.67 2.65 2.29
N ASN A 91 -8.56 2.44 3.61
CA ASN A 91 -8.11 1.17 4.15
C ASN A 91 -9.24 0.13 4.24
N LEU A 92 -10.44 0.48 4.67
CA LEU A 92 -11.53 -0.51 4.72
C LEU A 92 -12.24 -0.64 3.39
N LYS A 93 -12.85 0.43 2.88
CA LYS A 93 -13.63 0.34 1.65
C LYS A 93 -12.75 0.00 0.44
N GLY A 94 -11.57 0.65 0.34
CA GLY A 94 -10.63 0.38 -0.74
C GLY A 94 -10.11 -1.06 -0.72
N SER A 95 -9.70 -1.54 0.45
CA SER A 95 -9.17 -2.91 0.57
C SER A 95 -10.25 -3.98 0.40
N PHE A 96 -11.49 -3.73 0.87
CA PHE A 96 -12.62 -4.62 0.59
C PHE A 96 -12.81 -4.82 -0.93
N GLU A 97 -12.77 -3.76 -1.71
CA GLU A 97 -12.91 -3.86 -3.18
C GLU A 97 -11.73 -4.59 -3.81
N VAL A 98 -10.50 -4.39 -3.33
CA VAL A 98 -9.31 -5.11 -3.80
C VAL A 98 -9.40 -6.61 -3.47
N VAL A 99 -9.79 -6.95 -2.24
CA VAL A 99 -9.99 -8.33 -1.78
C VAL A 99 -11.07 -9.02 -2.62
N THR A 100 -12.20 -8.34 -2.81
CA THR A 100 -13.32 -8.84 -3.61
C THR A 100 -12.91 -9.08 -5.07
N PHE A 101 -12.20 -8.12 -5.67
CA PHE A 101 -11.70 -8.24 -7.04
C PHE A 101 -10.71 -9.41 -7.18
N ALA A 102 -9.77 -9.54 -6.25
CA ALA A 102 -8.80 -10.63 -6.24
C ALA A 102 -9.49 -11.99 -6.11
N THR A 103 -10.45 -12.10 -5.20
CA THR A 103 -11.22 -13.32 -4.95
C THR A 103 -12.03 -13.75 -6.18
N LYS A 104 -12.85 -12.83 -6.73
CA LYS A 104 -13.71 -13.10 -7.89
C LYS A 104 -12.93 -13.52 -9.15
N ASN A 105 -11.70 -13.05 -9.29
CA ASN A 105 -10.86 -13.32 -10.46
C ASN A 105 -9.75 -14.36 -10.17
N LYS A 106 -9.77 -15.03 -9.00
CA LYS A 106 -8.78 -16.03 -8.58
C LYS A 106 -7.32 -15.54 -8.58
N ILE A 107 -7.13 -14.24 -8.32
CA ILE A 107 -5.84 -13.55 -8.29
C ILE A 107 -5.22 -13.70 -6.89
N LYS A 108 -3.91 -13.98 -6.80
CA LYS A 108 -3.20 -13.98 -5.51
C LYS A 108 -3.07 -12.56 -4.97
N LEU A 109 -3.36 -12.38 -3.69
CA LEU A 109 -3.21 -11.10 -2.98
C LEU A 109 -1.99 -11.13 -2.07
N ILE A 110 -1.10 -10.14 -2.21
CA ILE A 110 -0.04 -9.86 -1.25
C ILE A 110 -0.40 -8.55 -0.56
N TYR A 111 -0.72 -8.65 0.72
CA TYR A 111 -1.25 -7.55 1.53
C TYR A 111 -0.18 -6.94 2.43
N SER A 112 -0.09 -5.60 2.46
CA SER A 112 0.79 -4.86 3.35
C SER A 112 0.14 -4.65 4.72
N ALA A 113 0.49 -5.44 5.69
CA ALA A 113 0.16 -5.23 7.08
C ALA A 113 1.14 -4.25 7.75
N THR A 114 0.90 -3.93 9.01
CA THR A 114 1.74 -3.02 9.80
C THR A 114 2.22 -3.65 11.09
N SER A 115 3.46 -3.35 11.49
CA SER A 115 3.97 -3.74 12.80
C SER A 115 3.30 -3.00 13.96
N SER A 116 2.66 -1.85 13.71
CA SER A 116 1.99 -1.06 14.76
C SER A 116 0.88 -1.82 15.50
N MET A 117 0.32 -2.86 14.91
CA MET A 117 -0.66 -3.72 15.55
C MET A 117 -0.05 -4.85 16.41
N LEU A 118 1.26 -5.09 16.27
CA LEU A 118 1.97 -6.15 16.98
C LEU A 118 2.54 -5.69 18.32
N GLY A 119 2.51 -4.37 18.61
CA GLY A 119 2.97 -3.81 19.86
C GLY A 119 2.17 -4.37 21.05
N ASN A 120 2.76 -4.33 22.24
CA ASN A 120 2.16 -4.78 23.49
C ASN A 120 1.52 -6.18 23.39
N ASN A 121 2.27 -7.14 22.78
CA ASN A 121 1.82 -8.52 22.54
C ASN A 121 0.53 -8.60 21.68
N GLY A 122 0.40 -7.72 20.69
CA GLY A 122 -0.77 -7.68 19.79
C GLY A 122 -1.98 -6.90 20.32
N LYS A 123 -1.86 -6.26 21.49
CA LYS A 123 -2.96 -5.46 22.07
C LYS A 123 -3.10 -4.07 21.46
N ASP A 124 -2.13 -3.64 20.65
CA ASP A 124 -2.08 -2.30 20.04
C ASP A 124 -2.89 -2.19 18.73
N GLU A 125 -3.57 -3.25 18.33
CA GLU A 125 -4.35 -3.27 17.08
C GLU A 125 -5.48 -2.21 17.02
N ASN A 126 -6.00 -1.79 18.17
CA ASN A 126 -7.10 -0.84 18.28
C ASN A 126 -6.66 0.58 18.71
N LEU A 127 -5.36 0.87 18.82
CA LEU A 127 -4.86 2.14 19.34
C LEU A 127 -5.01 3.33 18.37
N SER A 128 -5.33 3.10 17.10
CA SER A 128 -5.55 4.18 16.14
C SER A 128 -6.48 3.73 15.02
N PRO A 129 -7.15 4.66 14.31
CA PRO A 129 -7.93 4.32 13.11
C PRO A 129 -7.10 3.56 12.07
N TYR A 130 -5.80 3.90 11.95
CA TYR A 130 -4.87 3.20 11.06
C TYR A 130 -4.63 1.75 11.50
N SER A 131 -4.19 1.51 12.74
CA SER A 131 -3.89 0.15 13.24
C SER A 131 -5.14 -0.73 13.20
N TRP A 132 -6.28 -0.17 13.65
CA TRP A 132 -7.55 -0.86 13.63
C TRP A 132 -7.98 -1.27 12.21
N SER A 133 -7.92 -0.34 11.24
CA SER A 133 -8.29 -0.65 9.85
C SER A 133 -7.41 -1.74 9.25
N LYS A 134 -6.11 -1.73 9.56
CA LYS A 134 -5.16 -2.76 9.11
C LYS A 134 -5.46 -4.12 9.72
N SER A 135 -5.77 -4.17 11.02
CA SER A 135 -6.17 -5.38 11.73
C SER A 135 -7.44 -5.99 11.13
N LYS A 136 -8.46 -5.15 10.88
CA LYS A 136 -9.72 -5.60 10.27
C LYS A 136 -9.55 -6.11 8.83
N ASN A 137 -8.62 -5.57 8.08
CA ASN A 137 -8.29 -6.10 6.75
C ASN A 137 -7.61 -7.48 6.81
N ILE A 138 -6.77 -7.74 7.80
CA ILE A 138 -6.21 -9.09 8.01
C ILE A 138 -7.32 -10.10 8.33
N GLU A 139 -8.25 -9.74 9.22
CA GLU A 139 -9.40 -10.56 9.54
C GLU A 139 -10.26 -10.83 8.29
N LEU A 140 -10.55 -9.78 7.51
CA LEU A 140 -11.27 -9.87 6.24
C LEU A 140 -10.60 -10.86 5.27
N ILE A 141 -9.29 -10.71 5.04
CA ILE A 141 -8.51 -11.53 4.11
C ILE A 141 -8.53 -13.01 4.55
N LYS A 142 -8.34 -13.28 5.84
CA LYS A 142 -8.40 -14.64 6.40
C LYS A 142 -9.79 -15.26 6.21
N ASN A 143 -10.86 -14.50 6.43
CA ASN A 143 -12.22 -14.96 6.23
C ASN A 143 -12.53 -15.18 4.74
N PHE A 144 -12.07 -14.31 3.84
CA PHE A 144 -12.21 -14.52 2.39
C PHE A 144 -11.43 -15.75 1.87
N ASN A 145 -10.28 -16.05 2.47
CA ASN A 145 -9.60 -17.33 2.22
C ASN A 145 -10.47 -18.51 2.66
N LYS A 146 -10.99 -18.48 3.89
CA LYS A 146 -11.82 -19.56 4.45
C LYS A 146 -13.12 -19.77 3.67
N TRP A 147 -13.80 -18.69 3.28
CA TRP A 147 -15.11 -18.76 2.64
C TRP A 147 -15.05 -18.98 1.14
N PHE A 148 -14.06 -18.37 0.47
CA PHE A 148 -14.02 -18.27 -0.98
C PHE A 148 -12.70 -18.73 -1.60
N GLY A 149 -11.76 -19.24 -0.81
CA GLY A 149 -10.48 -19.75 -1.30
C GLY A 149 -9.51 -18.68 -1.82
N LEU A 150 -9.60 -17.43 -1.32
CA LEU A 150 -8.64 -16.37 -1.67
C LEU A 150 -7.22 -16.82 -1.36
N ARG A 151 -6.35 -16.84 -2.38
CA ARG A 151 -4.91 -17.05 -2.17
C ARG A 151 -4.27 -15.74 -1.70
N TYR A 152 -3.58 -15.75 -0.57
CA TYR A 152 -2.98 -14.54 -0.04
C TYR A 152 -1.67 -14.78 0.69
N GLU A 153 -0.90 -13.71 0.83
CA GLU A 153 0.24 -13.56 1.75
C GLU A 153 0.08 -12.24 2.51
N ILE A 154 0.52 -12.21 3.76
CA ILE A 154 0.53 -10.99 4.58
C ILE A 154 1.98 -10.64 4.88
N VAL A 155 2.39 -9.43 4.49
CA VAL A 155 3.73 -8.90 4.72
C VAL A 155 3.65 -7.79 5.75
N PHE A 156 4.28 -7.97 6.91
CA PHE A 156 4.33 -6.97 7.96
C PHE A 156 5.47 -5.99 7.71
N PHE A 157 5.13 -4.75 7.40
CA PHE A 157 6.11 -3.68 7.29
C PHE A 157 6.36 -3.03 8.64
N TYR A 158 7.63 -2.95 9.00
CA TYR A 158 8.15 -2.14 10.10
C TYR A 158 8.53 -0.74 9.58
N ASN A 159 9.52 -0.09 10.17
CA ASN A 159 9.98 1.23 9.73
C ASN A 159 10.82 1.09 8.45
N VAL A 160 10.15 1.18 7.32
CA VAL A 160 10.82 1.10 6.00
C VAL A 160 11.46 2.45 5.67
N TYR A 161 12.72 2.41 5.23
CA TYR A 161 13.49 3.57 4.78
C TYR A 161 14.27 3.25 3.50
N GLY A 162 14.73 4.27 2.81
CA GLY A 162 15.57 4.11 1.63
C GLY A 162 15.27 5.10 0.50
N PRO A 163 15.86 4.88 -0.69
CA PRO A 163 15.74 5.80 -1.82
C PRO A 163 14.29 6.04 -2.25
N GLY A 164 13.91 7.32 -2.38
CA GLY A 164 12.55 7.72 -2.76
C GLY A 164 11.56 7.83 -1.60
N GLN A 165 12.00 7.66 -0.35
CA GLN A 165 11.13 7.90 0.81
C GLN A 165 10.70 9.37 0.91
N ILE A 166 9.53 9.61 1.49
CA ILE A 166 8.99 10.95 1.68
C ILE A 166 9.82 11.68 2.75
N LYS A 167 10.35 12.87 2.41
CA LYS A 167 11.21 13.68 3.32
C LYS A 167 10.56 15.00 3.74
N ASN A 168 9.61 15.52 2.96
CA ASN A 168 9.09 16.89 3.07
C ASN A 168 7.58 16.95 3.24
N SER A 169 6.99 16.10 4.07
CA SER A 169 5.55 16.16 4.32
C SER A 169 5.20 15.65 5.71
N LYS A 170 3.94 15.90 6.13
CA LYS A 170 3.36 15.29 7.34
C LYS A 170 3.35 13.76 7.33
N MET A 171 3.62 13.17 6.15
CA MET A 171 3.69 11.72 5.96
C MET A 171 5.14 11.19 6.00
N SER A 172 6.14 12.03 6.35
CA SER A 172 7.53 11.61 6.47
C SER A 172 7.75 10.71 7.68
N ALA A 173 8.59 9.66 7.53
CA ALA A 173 9.09 8.87 8.65
C ALA A 173 10.34 9.53 9.26
N VAL A 174 10.71 9.15 10.47
CA VAL A 174 11.84 9.74 11.23
C VAL A 174 13.12 9.79 10.41
N ILE A 175 13.51 8.69 9.76
CA ILE A 175 14.72 8.67 8.92
C ILE A 175 14.65 9.70 7.79
N GLY A 176 13.49 9.86 7.13
CA GLY A 176 13.30 10.86 6.09
C GLY A 176 13.39 12.30 6.63
N ILE A 177 12.89 12.53 7.84
CA ILE A 177 13.02 13.82 8.52
C ILE A 177 14.50 14.10 8.83
N PHE A 178 15.22 13.14 9.37
CA PHE A 178 16.64 13.29 9.70
C PHE A 178 17.50 13.50 8.45
N GLU A 179 17.25 12.77 7.36
CA GLU A 179 17.93 13.02 6.09
C GLU A 179 17.72 14.45 5.57
N LYS A 180 16.50 14.98 5.73
CA LYS A 180 16.22 16.38 5.37
C LYS A 180 16.99 17.34 6.25
N LEU A 181 16.86 17.22 7.59
CA LEU A 181 17.53 18.08 8.54
C LEU A 181 19.06 18.08 8.32
N TYR A 182 19.64 16.90 8.11
CA TYR A 182 21.05 16.77 7.78
C TYR A 182 21.43 17.52 6.49
N SER A 183 20.64 17.38 5.42
CA SER A 183 20.88 18.08 4.16
C SER A 183 20.76 19.61 4.26
N GLU A 184 20.04 20.11 5.27
CA GLU A 184 19.87 21.53 5.58
C GLU A 184 20.82 22.02 6.69
N ASN A 185 21.80 21.22 7.12
CA ASN A 185 22.72 21.49 8.23
C ASN A 185 21.99 21.88 9.54
N LYS A 186 20.85 21.27 9.81
CA LYS A 186 20.05 21.48 11.02
C LYS A 186 20.22 20.35 12.03
N THR A 187 19.99 20.66 13.31
CA THR A 187 20.02 19.66 14.39
C THR A 187 19.00 18.55 14.14
N LEU A 188 19.39 17.31 14.38
CA LEU A 188 18.51 16.14 14.27
C LEU A 188 17.65 16.02 15.53
N THR A 189 16.44 16.54 15.49
CA THR A 189 15.47 16.54 16.62
C THR A 189 14.16 15.89 16.22
#